data_c38a93e39dde53494e120ba4301dcbe9
#
_entry.id   c38a93e39dde53494e120ba4301dcbe9
#
_cell.length_a   1.000
_cell.length_b   1.000
_cell.length_c   1.000
_cell.angle_alpha   90.00
_cell.angle_beta   90.00
_cell.angle_gamma   90.00
#
_symmetry.space_group_name_H-M   'P 1'
#
loop_
_entity.id
_entity.type
_entity.pdbx_description
1 polymer ?
#
loop_
_entity_poly.entity_id
_entity_poly.type
_entity_poly.pdbx_seq_one_letter_code
_entity_poly.pdbx_strand_id
1 'polypeptide(L)'
;PAPQFDKNHPFMASLIACEKLSDEASAKCVNHIEISLAGGGEDLDYAAGDALGVWPTNCPEDVAAILKAAGLSGRETVTLKSGPARLNAALATKLDIATVTPGTLDAFEVDLPFDGAQILDLLGAKGPVDAQTLASALRPLQPRLYSISSSPKAHPGEVHLTVGEVHYDLQERACKGVASTHLGQRLPVGGMLGVYVQRSPHFHPPADDTRPLIMIGPGTGIAPFRAFLEERDARGATGKNWLFFGDQHEALDYLYRDQIDTWHADGLLTKLSLAWSRDGSEKVYVQTRLEQNAEEIFHWLEEGAAIYVCGDASRMAADVEAALLRIIASGLGADETAAQSYLDALASDHRYQRDVY
;
A
#
# COMPACT_ATOMS: atom_id res chain seq x y z
N PRO A 1 9.45 -2.03 -26.93
CA PRO A 1 9.87 -3.32 -26.37
C PRO A 1 9.16 -3.56 -25.03
N ALA A 2 8.93 -4.84 -24.69
CA ALA A 2 8.42 -5.18 -23.35
C ALA A 2 9.51 -4.81 -22.32
N PRO A 3 9.14 -4.37 -21.10
CA PRO A 3 10.10 -4.07 -20.04
C PRO A 3 10.91 -5.33 -19.71
N GLN A 4 12.21 -5.16 -19.46
CA GLN A 4 13.11 -6.26 -19.08
C GLN A 4 12.71 -6.84 -17.73
N PHE A 5 12.19 -5.98 -16.81
CA PHE A 5 11.74 -6.37 -15.47
C PHE A 5 10.24 -6.20 -15.34
N ASP A 6 9.57 -7.27 -14.98
CA ASP A 6 8.13 -7.35 -14.76
C ASP A 6 7.79 -8.30 -13.59
N LYS A 7 6.52 -8.54 -13.37
CA LYS A 7 6.02 -9.47 -12.36
C LYS A 7 6.64 -10.87 -12.48
N ASN A 8 6.96 -11.34 -13.68
CA ASN A 8 7.48 -12.69 -13.91
C ASN A 8 9.03 -12.73 -13.90
N HIS A 9 9.64 -11.59 -14.15
CA HIS A 9 11.09 -11.40 -14.21
C HIS A 9 11.48 -10.19 -13.34
N PRO A 10 11.38 -10.29 -12.01
CA PRO A 10 11.67 -9.17 -11.13
C PRO A 10 13.17 -8.84 -11.11
N PHE A 11 13.48 -7.57 -10.95
CA PHE A 11 14.83 -7.13 -10.63
C PHE A 11 15.18 -7.47 -9.19
N MET A 12 16.39 -7.95 -8.94
CA MET A 12 16.87 -8.21 -7.58
C MET A 12 17.48 -6.95 -7.01
N ALA A 13 16.68 -6.24 -6.23
CA ALA A 13 17.04 -5.01 -5.54
C ALA A 13 17.54 -5.28 -4.12
N SER A 14 18.28 -4.36 -3.53
CA SER A 14 18.71 -4.45 -2.13
C SER A 14 17.99 -3.45 -1.23
N LEU A 15 17.63 -3.88 -0.02
CA LEU A 15 17.12 -2.99 1.02
C LEU A 15 18.25 -2.08 1.52
N ILE A 16 18.05 -0.76 1.48
CA ILE A 16 18.99 0.25 1.98
C ILE A 16 18.71 0.57 3.44
N ALA A 17 17.44 0.86 3.74
CA ALA A 17 17.00 1.24 5.08
C ALA A 17 15.59 0.75 5.37
N CYS A 18 15.32 0.52 6.66
CA CYS A 18 14.01 0.27 7.21
C CYS A 18 13.90 1.05 8.53
N GLU A 19 13.13 2.13 8.52
CA GLU A 19 12.98 3.02 9.67
C GLU A 19 11.52 3.05 10.12
N LYS A 20 11.28 2.88 11.41
CA LYS A 20 9.94 2.94 11.98
C LYS A 20 9.45 4.38 12.03
N LEU A 21 8.29 4.65 11.44
CA LEU A 21 7.65 5.96 11.40
C LEU A 21 6.66 6.18 12.54
N SER A 22 5.94 5.12 12.94
CA SER A 22 5.03 5.19 14.09
C SER A 22 5.80 5.07 15.41
N ASP A 23 5.29 5.70 16.44
CA ASP A 23 5.87 5.57 17.80
C ASP A 23 5.78 4.13 18.34
N GLU A 24 6.65 3.78 19.28
CA GLU A 24 6.67 2.45 19.91
C GLU A 24 5.36 2.13 20.66
N ALA A 25 4.68 3.15 21.18
CA ALA A 25 3.40 3.02 21.87
C ALA A 25 2.18 2.96 20.91
N SER A 26 2.39 3.13 19.61
CA SER A 26 1.31 3.00 18.64
C SER A 26 0.79 1.56 18.55
N ALA A 27 -0.52 1.43 18.35
CA ALA A 27 -1.14 0.15 17.99
C ALA A 27 -0.78 -0.32 16.57
N LYS A 28 -0.12 0.53 15.79
CA LYS A 28 0.32 0.27 14.41
C LYS A 28 1.83 0.22 14.35
N CYS A 29 2.37 -0.56 13.43
CA CYS A 29 3.76 -0.51 13.04
C CYS A 29 3.81 -0.07 11.57
N VAL A 30 4.29 1.13 11.32
CA VAL A 30 4.46 1.69 9.98
C VAL A 30 5.93 2.01 9.77
N ASN A 31 6.50 1.50 8.68
CA ASN A 31 7.91 1.65 8.35
C ASN A 31 8.10 2.46 7.07
N HIS A 32 9.14 3.29 7.05
CA HIS A 32 9.76 3.82 5.85
C HIS A 32 10.79 2.82 5.36
N ILE A 33 10.67 2.43 4.09
CA ILE A 33 11.51 1.43 3.46
C ILE A 33 12.23 2.07 2.29
N GLU A 34 13.55 1.97 2.24
CA GLU A 34 14.37 2.44 1.12
C GLU A 34 14.99 1.27 0.38
N ILE A 35 14.86 1.23 -0.93
CA ILE A 35 15.30 0.13 -1.79
C ILE A 35 16.17 0.70 -2.92
N SER A 36 17.35 0.13 -3.13
CA SER A 36 18.22 0.49 -4.24
C SER A 36 17.74 -0.11 -5.56
N LEU A 37 17.60 0.74 -6.57
CA LEU A 37 17.35 0.34 -7.96
C LEU A 37 18.63 0.37 -8.81
N ALA A 38 19.79 0.55 -8.18
CA ALA A 38 21.07 0.63 -8.86
C ALA A 38 21.34 -0.62 -9.73
N GLY A 39 21.64 -0.41 -11.00
CA GLY A 39 21.86 -1.48 -11.97
C GLY A 39 20.63 -1.95 -12.74
N GLY A 40 19.43 -1.46 -12.41
CA GLY A 40 18.19 -1.82 -13.11
C GLY A 40 17.94 -1.08 -14.42
N GLY A 41 18.65 0.04 -14.64
CA GLY A 41 18.53 0.83 -15.87
C GLY A 41 17.16 1.48 -16.04
N GLU A 42 16.85 1.90 -17.27
CA GLU A 42 15.61 2.61 -17.62
C GLU A 42 14.33 1.80 -17.39
N ASP A 43 14.43 0.47 -17.30
CA ASP A 43 13.28 -0.39 -17.05
C ASP A 43 12.71 -0.26 -15.64
N LEU A 44 13.49 0.26 -14.70
CA LEU A 44 13.09 0.56 -13.34
C LEU A 44 12.86 2.07 -13.09
N ASP A 45 12.92 2.89 -14.15
CA ASP A 45 12.49 4.28 -14.03
C ASP A 45 11.02 4.32 -13.62
N TYR A 46 10.72 5.14 -12.63
CA TYR A 46 9.36 5.33 -12.14
C TYR A 46 9.01 6.82 -12.08
N ALA A 47 7.74 7.09 -11.95
CA ALA A 47 7.22 8.43 -11.69
C ALA A 47 6.49 8.47 -10.35
N ALA A 48 6.45 9.62 -9.70
CA ALA A 48 5.62 9.83 -8.53
C ALA A 48 4.15 9.47 -8.87
N GLY A 49 3.58 8.52 -8.11
CA GLY A 49 2.24 7.96 -8.37
C GLY A 49 2.24 6.54 -8.95
N ASP A 50 3.40 6.03 -9.35
CA ASP A 50 3.55 4.60 -9.68
C ASP A 50 3.57 3.75 -8.40
N ALA A 51 3.46 2.44 -8.56
CA ALA A 51 3.60 1.46 -7.48
C ALA A 51 4.82 0.55 -7.71
N LEU A 52 5.40 0.07 -6.61
CA LEU A 52 6.43 -0.96 -6.65
C LEU A 52 5.81 -2.32 -6.34
N GLY A 53 5.97 -3.27 -7.24
CA GLY A 53 5.67 -4.67 -6.99
C GLY A 53 6.83 -5.33 -6.24
N VAL A 54 6.52 -5.95 -5.11
CA VAL A 54 7.50 -6.62 -4.22
C VAL A 54 7.17 -8.08 -4.10
N TRP A 55 8.14 -8.95 -4.39
CA TRP A 55 8.05 -10.38 -4.15
C TRP A 55 8.48 -10.70 -2.72
N PRO A 56 7.55 -11.13 -1.85
CA PRO A 56 7.88 -11.50 -0.48
C PRO A 56 8.42 -12.93 -0.37
N THR A 57 8.98 -13.24 0.79
CA THR A 57 9.15 -14.61 1.26
C THR A 57 8.17 -14.89 2.39
N ASN A 58 7.69 -16.13 2.50
CA ASN A 58 6.88 -16.55 3.64
C ASN A 58 7.72 -16.57 4.93
N CYS A 59 7.05 -16.37 6.06
CA CYS A 59 7.67 -16.43 7.37
C CYS A 59 8.23 -17.84 7.63
N PRO A 60 9.51 -18.00 8.02
CA PRO A 60 10.09 -19.31 8.30
C PRO A 60 9.35 -20.11 9.36
N GLU A 61 8.81 -19.44 10.37
CA GLU A 61 8.03 -20.07 11.44
C GLU A 61 6.71 -20.65 10.89
N ASP A 62 6.04 -19.92 9.98
CA ASP A 62 4.81 -20.38 9.34
C ASP A 62 5.08 -21.56 8.40
N VAL A 63 6.19 -21.52 7.65
CA VAL A 63 6.65 -22.64 6.82
C VAL A 63 6.92 -23.88 7.69
N ALA A 64 7.60 -23.71 8.82
CA ALA A 64 7.86 -24.81 9.75
C ALA A 64 6.57 -25.38 10.36
N ALA A 65 5.60 -24.52 10.69
CA ALA A 65 4.29 -24.94 11.19
C ALA A 65 3.51 -25.76 10.15
N ILE A 66 3.51 -25.33 8.89
CA ILE A 66 2.89 -26.08 7.77
C ILE A 66 3.55 -27.45 7.59
N LEU A 67 4.89 -27.50 7.54
CA LEU A 67 5.62 -28.77 7.39
C LEU A 67 5.32 -29.73 8.55
N LYS A 68 5.30 -29.22 9.78
CA LYS A 68 4.97 -30.01 10.97
C LYS A 68 3.54 -30.55 10.91
N ALA A 69 2.56 -29.72 10.56
CA ALA A 69 1.16 -30.12 10.48
C ALA A 69 0.93 -31.16 9.35
N ALA A 70 1.64 -31.02 8.23
CA ALA A 70 1.61 -31.95 7.12
C ALA A 70 2.41 -33.25 7.38
N GLY A 71 3.23 -33.34 8.44
CA GLY A 71 4.09 -34.47 8.72
C GLY A 71 5.28 -34.61 7.76
N LEU A 72 5.78 -33.49 7.22
CA LEU A 72 6.81 -33.46 6.18
C LEU A 72 8.13 -32.88 6.71
N SER A 73 9.24 -33.25 6.08
CA SER A 73 10.58 -32.76 6.47
C SER A 73 11.01 -31.50 5.74
N GLY A 74 10.34 -31.15 4.62
CA GLY A 74 10.71 -30.08 3.71
C GLY A 74 11.84 -30.43 2.73
N ARG A 75 12.43 -31.62 2.84
CA ARG A 75 13.49 -32.13 1.95
C ARG A 75 12.95 -32.83 0.73
N GLU A 76 11.66 -33.10 0.70
CA GLU A 76 10.96 -33.77 -0.40
C GLU A 76 11.12 -32.94 -1.68
N THR A 77 11.22 -33.61 -2.81
CA THR A 77 11.19 -32.95 -4.11
C THR A 77 9.76 -32.98 -4.63
N VAL A 78 9.27 -31.81 -5.01
CA VAL A 78 7.93 -31.60 -5.60
C VAL A 78 8.05 -31.01 -6.98
N THR A 79 7.07 -31.28 -7.83
CA THR A 79 6.98 -30.72 -9.18
C THR A 79 5.98 -29.58 -9.19
N LEU A 80 6.47 -28.36 -9.41
CA LEU A 80 5.67 -27.17 -9.64
C LEU A 80 5.55 -26.88 -11.14
N LYS A 81 4.67 -25.97 -11.53
CA LYS A 81 4.58 -25.48 -12.93
C LYS A 81 5.92 -24.90 -13.41
N SER A 82 6.72 -24.35 -12.52
CA SER A 82 8.07 -23.80 -12.80
C SER A 82 9.19 -24.86 -12.79
N GLY A 83 8.86 -26.13 -12.64
CA GLY A 83 9.81 -27.25 -12.57
C GLY A 83 9.97 -27.83 -11.16
N PRO A 84 10.88 -28.80 -10.99
CA PRO A 84 11.11 -29.46 -9.70
C PRO A 84 11.73 -28.48 -8.69
N ALA A 85 11.34 -28.63 -7.43
CA ALA A 85 11.85 -27.83 -6.32
C ALA A 85 11.88 -28.63 -5.01
N ARG A 86 12.74 -28.24 -4.07
CA ARG A 86 12.64 -28.71 -2.69
C ARG A 86 11.41 -28.11 -2.03
N LEU A 87 10.63 -28.90 -1.30
CA LEU A 87 9.38 -28.46 -0.70
C LEU A 87 9.58 -27.24 0.22
N ASN A 88 10.60 -27.26 1.08
CA ASN A 88 10.89 -26.11 1.95
C ASN A 88 11.14 -24.80 1.14
N ALA A 89 11.92 -24.87 0.06
CA ALA A 89 12.19 -23.72 -0.79
C ALA A 89 10.91 -23.26 -1.54
N ALA A 90 10.08 -24.21 -1.99
CA ALA A 90 8.81 -23.91 -2.62
C ALA A 90 7.83 -23.19 -1.67
N LEU A 91 7.70 -23.69 -0.45
CA LEU A 91 6.87 -23.06 0.59
C LEU A 91 7.42 -21.68 1.00
N ALA A 92 8.75 -21.53 1.05
CA ALA A 92 9.35 -20.24 1.44
C ALA A 92 9.14 -19.14 0.40
N THR A 93 9.17 -19.44 -0.91
CA THR A 93 9.30 -18.39 -1.93
C THR A 93 8.33 -18.49 -3.11
N LYS A 94 7.61 -19.59 -3.28
CA LYS A 94 6.81 -19.85 -4.50
C LYS A 94 5.32 -20.11 -4.25
N LEU A 95 4.94 -20.55 -3.07
CA LEU A 95 3.60 -20.98 -2.74
C LEU A 95 2.98 -20.09 -1.65
N ASP A 96 1.70 -19.75 -1.81
CA ASP A 96 0.93 -19.04 -0.80
C ASP A 96 0.49 -20.05 0.27
N ILE A 97 1.03 -19.92 1.47
CA ILE A 97 0.77 -20.82 2.60
C ILE A 97 -0.34 -20.33 3.54
N ALA A 98 -0.99 -19.24 3.20
CA ALA A 98 -2.04 -18.65 4.02
C ALA A 98 -3.43 -18.83 3.41
N THR A 99 -3.58 -18.57 2.12
CA THR A 99 -4.89 -18.44 1.48
C THR A 99 -5.50 -19.79 1.13
N VAL A 100 -6.69 -20.04 1.65
CA VAL A 100 -7.53 -21.18 1.28
C VAL A 100 -8.30 -20.86 0.00
N THR A 101 -8.38 -21.83 -0.91
CA THR A 101 -9.15 -21.77 -2.15
C THR A 101 -10.09 -22.98 -2.24
N PRO A 102 -11.13 -22.96 -3.07
CA PRO A 102 -11.94 -24.18 -3.31
C PRO A 102 -11.08 -25.38 -3.72
N GLY A 103 -10.07 -25.18 -4.59
CA GLY A 103 -9.16 -26.23 -5.00
C GLY A 103 -8.31 -26.79 -3.85
N THR A 104 -8.02 -26.00 -2.82
CA THR A 104 -7.33 -26.45 -1.60
C THR A 104 -8.24 -27.35 -0.77
N LEU A 105 -9.51 -26.97 -0.60
CA LEU A 105 -10.52 -27.77 0.11
C LEU A 105 -10.73 -29.12 -0.57
N ASP A 106 -10.88 -29.11 -1.89
CA ASP A 106 -11.02 -30.32 -2.71
C ASP A 106 -9.79 -31.22 -2.59
N ALA A 107 -8.57 -30.66 -2.70
CA ALA A 107 -7.33 -31.42 -2.63
C ALA A 107 -7.08 -32.06 -1.25
N PHE A 108 -7.54 -31.41 -0.20
CA PHE A 108 -7.43 -31.94 1.17
C PHE A 108 -8.67 -32.74 1.59
N GLU A 109 -9.74 -32.74 0.79
CA GLU A 109 -11.02 -33.40 1.09
C GLU A 109 -11.58 -32.99 2.46
N VAL A 110 -11.58 -31.67 2.72
CA VAL A 110 -12.08 -31.07 3.97
C VAL A 110 -13.01 -29.91 3.68
N ASP A 111 -13.93 -29.66 4.58
CA ASP A 111 -14.74 -28.44 4.58
C ASP A 111 -13.96 -27.28 5.21
N LEU A 112 -14.38 -26.04 4.92
CA LEU A 112 -13.82 -24.86 5.55
C LEU A 112 -14.19 -24.85 7.04
N PRO A 113 -13.23 -24.93 7.98
CA PRO A 113 -13.55 -25.09 9.40
C PRO A 113 -14.21 -23.84 10.02
N PHE A 114 -13.90 -22.64 9.50
CA PHE A 114 -14.48 -21.36 9.87
C PHE A 114 -14.12 -20.29 8.85
N ASP A 115 -14.83 -19.17 8.83
CA ASP A 115 -14.55 -18.04 7.92
C ASP A 115 -13.17 -17.44 8.20
N GLY A 116 -12.37 -17.30 7.14
CA GLY A 116 -11.00 -16.79 7.22
C GLY A 116 -9.95 -17.82 7.61
N ALA A 117 -10.31 -19.11 7.73
CA ALA A 117 -9.35 -20.19 7.99
C ALA A 117 -8.20 -20.19 6.96
N GLN A 118 -7.02 -20.54 7.41
CA GLN A 118 -5.81 -20.62 6.60
C GLN A 118 -5.39 -22.07 6.35
N ILE A 119 -4.39 -22.27 5.51
CA ILE A 119 -3.86 -23.60 5.16
C ILE A 119 -3.48 -24.41 6.42
N LEU A 120 -2.89 -23.76 7.41
CA LEU A 120 -2.52 -24.42 8.67
C LEU A 120 -3.73 -24.99 9.42
N ASP A 121 -4.87 -24.29 9.37
CA ASP A 121 -6.10 -24.73 10.02
C ASP A 121 -6.70 -25.96 9.29
N LEU A 122 -6.63 -25.95 7.96
CA LEU A 122 -7.04 -27.15 7.17
C LEU A 122 -6.18 -28.37 7.46
N LEU A 123 -4.85 -28.18 7.54
CA LEU A 123 -3.93 -29.27 7.89
C LEU A 123 -4.16 -29.76 9.31
N GLY A 124 -4.55 -28.88 10.23
CA GLY A 124 -4.98 -29.26 11.58
C GLY A 124 -6.20 -30.19 11.60
N ALA A 125 -7.14 -29.97 10.69
CA ALA A 125 -8.34 -30.81 10.53
C ALA A 125 -8.07 -32.11 9.73
N LYS A 126 -7.28 -32.02 8.65
CA LYS A 126 -6.95 -33.16 7.76
C LYS A 126 -5.93 -34.13 8.37
N GLY A 127 -4.92 -33.57 9.03
CA GLY A 127 -3.72 -34.32 9.43
C GLY A 127 -2.65 -34.42 8.32
N PRO A 128 -1.72 -35.38 8.41
CA PRO A 128 -0.62 -35.52 7.46
C PRO A 128 -1.07 -35.71 6.01
N VAL A 129 -0.34 -35.07 5.08
CA VAL A 129 -0.53 -35.17 3.63
C VAL A 129 0.81 -35.42 2.96
N ASP A 130 0.82 -36.01 1.75
CA ASP A 130 2.07 -36.15 1.00
C ASP A 130 2.53 -34.80 0.41
N ALA A 131 3.83 -34.71 0.13
CA ALA A 131 4.47 -33.45 -0.30
C ALA A 131 3.94 -32.91 -1.63
N GLN A 132 3.61 -33.80 -2.59
CA GLN A 132 3.11 -33.35 -3.89
C GLN A 132 1.67 -32.85 -3.78
N THR A 133 0.82 -33.54 -3.01
CA THR A 133 -0.54 -33.08 -2.70
C THR A 133 -0.51 -31.71 -2.05
N LEU A 134 0.32 -31.50 -1.00
CA LEU A 134 0.48 -30.19 -0.38
C LEU A 134 0.87 -29.12 -1.41
N ALA A 135 1.94 -29.37 -2.19
CA ALA A 135 2.43 -28.38 -3.14
C ALA A 135 1.43 -28.06 -4.26
N SER A 136 0.62 -29.06 -4.68
CA SER A 136 -0.39 -28.89 -5.74
C SER A 136 -1.67 -28.20 -5.26
N ALA A 137 -1.99 -28.33 -3.97
CA ALA A 137 -3.16 -27.69 -3.35
C ALA A 137 -2.98 -26.18 -3.14
N LEU A 138 -1.73 -25.70 -3.09
CA LEU A 138 -1.43 -24.29 -2.82
C LEU A 138 -1.33 -23.48 -4.11
N ARG A 139 -1.90 -22.29 -4.10
CA ARG A 139 -1.74 -21.33 -5.21
C ARG A 139 -0.33 -20.71 -5.21
N PRO A 140 0.16 -20.23 -6.36
CA PRO A 140 1.41 -19.47 -6.40
C PRO A 140 1.37 -18.24 -5.50
N LEU A 141 2.47 -18.00 -4.78
CA LEU A 141 2.70 -16.76 -4.06
C LEU A 141 2.63 -15.59 -5.05
N GLN A 142 2.05 -14.48 -4.63
CA GLN A 142 1.89 -13.29 -5.47
C GLN A 142 2.69 -12.13 -4.87
N PRO A 143 3.24 -11.25 -5.71
CA PRO A 143 3.84 -10.02 -5.22
C PRO A 143 2.76 -9.10 -4.64
N ARG A 144 3.17 -8.12 -3.85
CA ARG A 144 2.31 -7.05 -3.35
C ARG A 144 2.73 -5.73 -3.97
N LEU A 145 1.74 -4.92 -4.34
CA LEU A 145 1.95 -3.56 -4.82
C LEU A 145 1.93 -2.60 -3.64
N TYR A 146 2.85 -1.66 -3.64
CA TYR A 146 2.92 -0.55 -2.70
C TYR A 146 3.04 0.75 -3.48
N SER A 147 2.21 1.74 -3.19
CA SER A 147 2.36 3.07 -3.77
C SER A 147 3.73 3.63 -3.39
N ILE A 148 4.46 4.12 -4.37
CA ILE A 148 5.81 4.67 -4.16
C ILE A 148 5.70 5.98 -3.38
N SER A 149 6.54 6.14 -2.35
CA SER A 149 6.56 7.31 -1.47
C SER A 149 7.75 8.25 -1.70
N SER A 150 8.47 8.10 -2.82
CA SER A 150 9.60 8.95 -3.20
C SER A 150 9.47 9.53 -4.60
N SER A 151 10.11 10.67 -4.85
CA SER A 151 10.35 11.17 -6.20
C SER A 151 11.70 10.68 -6.72
N PRO A 152 11.80 10.17 -7.96
CA PRO A 152 13.09 9.78 -8.54
C PRO A 152 14.03 10.97 -8.76
N LYS A 153 13.51 12.20 -8.75
CA LYS A 153 14.33 13.42 -8.82
C LYS A 153 14.97 13.77 -7.48
N ALA A 154 14.26 13.54 -6.38
CA ALA A 154 14.80 13.74 -5.05
C ALA A 154 15.73 12.59 -4.62
N HIS A 155 15.45 11.36 -5.07
CA HIS A 155 16.18 10.14 -4.71
C HIS A 155 16.61 9.33 -5.95
N PRO A 156 17.61 9.80 -6.71
CA PRO A 156 18.07 9.12 -7.92
C PRO A 156 18.62 7.72 -7.63
N GLY A 157 18.10 6.69 -8.31
CA GLY A 157 18.54 5.31 -8.17
C GLY A 157 17.99 4.58 -6.94
N GLU A 158 17.02 5.17 -6.26
CA GLU A 158 16.34 4.62 -5.09
C GLU A 158 14.81 4.68 -5.27
N VAL A 159 14.11 3.85 -4.54
CA VAL A 159 12.65 3.90 -4.41
C VAL A 159 12.27 3.69 -2.96
N HIS A 160 11.37 4.55 -2.44
CA HIS A 160 10.92 4.48 -1.05
C HIS A 160 9.47 4.04 -0.98
N LEU A 161 9.12 3.32 0.10
CA LEU A 161 7.78 2.85 0.40
C LEU A 161 7.37 3.24 1.82
N THR A 162 6.07 3.40 2.03
CA THR A 162 5.46 3.55 3.36
C THR A 162 4.65 2.28 3.63
N VAL A 163 5.14 1.43 4.54
CA VAL A 163 4.61 0.08 4.73
C VAL A 163 4.03 -0.09 6.14
N GLY A 164 2.71 -0.20 6.23
CA GLY A 164 2.05 -0.65 7.44
C GLY A 164 2.16 -2.16 7.60
N GLU A 165 2.71 -2.63 8.71
CA GLU A 165 2.74 -4.05 9.02
C GLU A 165 1.33 -4.56 9.35
N VAL A 166 0.96 -5.67 8.74
CA VAL A 166 -0.32 -6.32 8.99
C VAL A 166 -0.14 -7.38 10.07
N HIS A 167 -0.83 -7.18 11.19
CA HIS A 167 -0.93 -8.14 12.29
C HIS A 167 -2.40 -8.32 12.67
N TYR A 168 -2.82 -9.55 12.88
CA TYR A 168 -4.19 -9.87 13.29
C TYR A 168 -4.25 -11.20 14.03
N ASP A 169 -5.28 -11.38 14.84
CA ASP A 169 -5.53 -12.64 15.53
C ASP A 169 -6.60 -13.46 14.78
N LEU A 170 -6.34 -14.75 14.64
CA LEU A 170 -7.25 -15.72 14.04
C LEU A 170 -7.39 -16.91 14.99
N GLN A 171 -8.53 -17.07 15.64
CA GLN A 171 -8.77 -18.17 16.59
C GLN A 171 -7.62 -18.30 17.62
N GLU A 172 -7.29 -17.20 18.30
CA GLU A 172 -6.21 -17.10 19.29
C GLU A 172 -4.77 -17.31 18.72
N ARG A 173 -4.62 -17.45 17.41
CA ARG A 173 -3.33 -17.52 16.73
C ARG A 173 -2.97 -16.16 16.15
N ALA A 174 -1.80 -15.64 16.55
CA ALA A 174 -1.24 -14.43 15.96
C ALA A 174 -0.83 -14.69 14.51
N CYS A 175 -1.38 -13.91 13.59
CA CYS A 175 -1.11 -13.97 12.15
C CYS A 175 -0.49 -12.66 11.68
N LYS A 176 0.26 -12.73 10.58
CA LYS A 176 0.96 -11.57 10.02
C LYS A 176 0.93 -11.56 8.50
N GLY A 177 0.92 -10.34 7.95
CA GLY A 177 0.99 -10.13 6.51
C GLY A 177 2.34 -10.56 5.95
N VAL A 178 2.32 -11.35 4.88
CA VAL A 178 3.55 -11.95 4.32
C VAL A 178 4.52 -10.87 3.82
N ALA A 179 4.04 -9.94 2.99
CA ALA A 179 4.91 -8.94 2.37
C ALA A 179 5.28 -7.80 3.34
N SER A 180 4.31 -7.28 4.11
CA SER A 180 4.57 -6.17 5.03
C SER A 180 5.58 -6.53 6.11
N THR A 181 5.46 -7.72 6.70
CA THR A 181 6.43 -8.19 7.71
C THR A 181 7.71 -8.76 7.08
N HIS A 182 7.70 -9.15 5.79
CA HIS A 182 8.94 -9.43 5.08
C HIS A 182 9.79 -8.16 5.00
N LEU A 183 9.21 -7.06 4.56
CA LEU A 183 9.89 -5.77 4.43
C LEU A 183 10.27 -5.16 5.79
N GLY A 184 9.33 -5.14 6.74
CA GLY A 184 9.51 -4.41 8.00
C GLY A 184 10.29 -5.18 9.08
N GLN A 185 10.34 -6.52 9.02
CA GLN A 185 10.91 -7.32 10.11
C GLN A 185 11.98 -8.32 9.69
N ARG A 186 11.81 -8.98 8.51
CA ARG A 186 12.59 -10.16 8.17
C ARG A 186 13.70 -9.92 7.17
N LEU A 187 13.56 -8.91 6.31
CA LEU A 187 14.58 -8.55 5.35
C LEU A 187 15.62 -7.66 6.03
N PRO A 188 16.87 -8.11 6.20
CA PRO A 188 17.90 -7.25 6.78
C PRO A 188 18.35 -6.18 5.78
N VAL A 189 18.91 -5.08 6.27
CA VAL A 189 19.61 -4.09 5.43
C VAL A 189 20.71 -4.79 4.62
N GLY A 190 20.78 -4.51 3.32
CA GLY A 190 21.62 -5.22 2.34
C GLY A 190 20.98 -6.52 1.82
N GLY A 191 19.85 -6.95 2.39
CA GLY A 191 19.10 -8.11 1.90
C GLY A 191 18.49 -7.87 0.53
N MET A 192 18.37 -8.94 -0.27
CA MET A 192 17.90 -8.87 -1.66
C MET A 192 16.41 -9.26 -1.74
N LEU A 193 15.66 -8.53 -2.57
CA LEU A 193 14.25 -8.81 -2.85
C LEU A 193 13.94 -8.58 -4.33
N GLY A 194 13.00 -9.35 -4.87
CA GLY A 194 12.53 -9.16 -6.25
C GLY A 194 11.54 -8.00 -6.33
N VAL A 195 11.80 -7.04 -7.22
CA VAL A 195 10.93 -5.88 -7.44
C VAL A 195 10.67 -5.62 -8.92
N TYR A 196 9.59 -4.92 -9.22
CA TYR A 196 9.29 -4.36 -10.54
C TYR A 196 8.43 -3.10 -10.39
N VAL A 197 8.53 -2.18 -11.34
CA VAL A 197 7.68 -0.98 -11.35
C VAL A 197 6.34 -1.30 -12.02
N GLN A 198 5.26 -1.02 -11.31
CA GLN A 198 3.91 -1.04 -11.85
C GLN A 198 3.51 0.41 -12.15
N ARG A 199 3.56 0.77 -13.43
CA ARG A 199 3.20 2.13 -13.85
C ARG A 199 1.71 2.37 -13.66
N SER A 200 1.38 3.52 -13.07
CA SER A 200 0.00 4.01 -13.01
C SER A 200 -0.37 4.63 -14.37
N PRO A 201 -1.55 4.38 -14.92
CA PRO A 201 -1.96 5.02 -16.17
C PRO A 201 -2.32 6.51 -15.99
N HIS A 202 -2.72 6.93 -14.79
CA HIS A 202 -3.29 8.27 -14.58
C HIS A 202 -2.87 8.93 -13.27
N PHE A 203 -2.58 8.19 -12.22
CA PHE A 203 -2.35 8.73 -10.88
C PHE A 203 -0.95 9.37 -10.74
N HIS A 204 -0.81 10.58 -11.30
CA HIS A 204 0.44 11.35 -11.29
C HIS A 204 0.16 12.81 -10.96
N PRO A 205 1.13 13.54 -10.35
CA PRO A 205 0.98 14.98 -10.17
C PRO A 205 0.83 15.67 -11.54
N PRO A 206 0.08 16.78 -11.63
CA PRO A 206 -0.13 17.45 -12.91
C PRO A 206 1.19 17.84 -13.59
N ALA A 207 1.20 17.80 -14.92
CA ALA A 207 2.31 18.32 -15.72
C ALA A 207 2.39 19.87 -15.65
N ASP A 208 1.27 20.53 -15.38
CA ASP A 208 1.19 21.96 -15.13
C ASP A 208 1.61 22.27 -13.68
N ASP A 209 2.81 22.80 -13.52
CA ASP A 209 3.40 23.13 -12.22
C ASP A 209 2.69 24.28 -11.47
N THR A 210 1.79 24.99 -12.14
CA THR A 210 0.98 26.07 -11.53
C THR A 210 -0.35 25.55 -10.97
N ARG A 211 -0.78 24.34 -11.34
CA ARG A 211 -2.06 23.76 -10.92
C ARG A 211 -2.09 23.49 -9.43
N PRO A 212 -3.12 23.95 -8.70
CA PRO A 212 -3.30 23.60 -7.29
C PRO A 212 -3.63 22.11 -7.10
N LEU A 213 -3.18 21.54 -5.98
CA LEU A 213 -3.39 20.15 -5.58
C LEU A 213 -4.08 20.05 -4.23
N ILE A 214 -5.11 19.21 -4.16
CA ILE A 214 -5.73 18.74 -2.91
C ILE A 214 -5.43 17.25 -2.79
N MET A 215 -4.70 16.87 -1.76
CA MET A 215 -4.23 15.49 -1.51
C MET A 215 -4.88 14.97 -0.23
N ILE A 216 -5.58 13.84 -0.31
CA ILE A 216 -6.33 13.24 0.79
C ILE A 216 -5.78 11.84 1.03
N GLY A 217 -4.94 11.67 2.07
CA GLY A 217 -4.20 10.43 2.32
C GLY A 217 -3.98 10.10 3.79
N PRO A 218 -4.99 9.58 4.49
CA PRO A 218 -4.82 9.14 5.87
C PRO A 218 -3.99 7.85 5.97
N GLY A 219 -3.26 7.71 7.08
CA GLY A 219 -2.42 6.55 7.33
C GLY A 219 -1.36 6.35 6.25
N THR A 220 -1.20 5.12 5.77
CA THR A 220 -0.26 4.80 4.67
C THR A 220 -0.66 5.41 3.32
N GLY A 221 -1.88 5.96 3.19
CA GLY A 221 -2.29 6.75 2.03
C GLY A 221 -1.47 8.03 1.79
N ILE A 222 -0.65 8.44 2.75
CA ILE A 222 0.34 9.53 2.59
C ILE A 222 1.43 9.19 1.55
N ALA A 223 1.69 7.91 1.28
CA ALA A 223 2.81 7.46 0.47
C ALA A 223 2.94 8.21 -0.88
N PRO A 224 1.96 8.17 -1.80
CA PRO A 224 2.10 8.86 -3.07
C PRO A 224 2.15 10.38 -2.92
N PHE A 225 1.58 10.94 -1.86
CA PHE A 225 1.58 12.40 -1.64
C PHE A 225 2.92 12.91 -1.14
N ARG A 226 3.67 12.11 -0.39
CA ARG A 226 5.07 12.38 -0.11
C ARG A 226 5.86 12.45 -1.42
N ALA A 227 5.69 11.48 -2.30
CA ALA A 227 6.33 11.48 -3.62
C ALA A 227 5.91 12.69 -4.48
N PHE A 228 4.63 13.09 -4.45
CA PHE A 228 4.12 14.27 -5.18
C PHE A 228 4.76 15.56 -4.69
N LEU A 229 4.88 15.73 -3.38
CA LEU A 229 5.48 16.94 -2.79
C LEU A 229 6.98 17.00 -3.11
N GLU A 230 7.73 15.91 -2.97
CA GLU A 230 9.13 15.83 -3.39
C GLU A 230 9.32 16.11 -4.88
N GLU A 231 8.46 15.54 -5.73
CA GLU A 231 8.51 15.78 -7.19
C GLU A 231 8.24 17.24 -7.56
N ARG A 232 7.23 17.85 -6.91
CA ARG A 232 6.87 19.26 -7.15
C ARG A 232 7.95 20.20 -6.64
N ASP A 233 8.55 19.91 -5.49
CA ASP A 233 9.69 20.66 -4.97
C ASP A 233 10.88 20.61 -5.93
N ALA A 234 11.27 19.40 -6.34
CA ALA A 234 12.38 19.20 -7.28
C ALA A 234 12.14 19.84 -8.67
N ARG A 235 10.88 20.03 -9.06
CA ARG A 235 10.50 20.73 -10.31
C ARG A 235 10.40 22.24 -10.14
N GLY A 236 10.41 22.76 -8.91
CA GLY A 236 10.14 24.17 -8.62
C GLY A 236 8.68 24.56 -8.92
N ALA A 237 7.73 23.65 -8.71
CA ALA A 237 6.32 23.89 -8.96
C ALA A 237 5.77 24.99 -8.04
N THR A 238 5.00 25.92 -8.61
CA THR A 238 4.48 27.11 -7.91
C THR A 238 3.02 27.00 -7.50
N GLY A 239 2.32 25.98 -7.99
CA GLY A 239 0.91 25.75 -7.64
C GLY A 239 0.76 25.36 -6.17
N LYS A 240 -0.33 25.82 -5.57
CA LYS A 240 -0.67 25.57 -4.16
C LYS A 240 -0.81 24.05 -3.90
N ASN A 241 -0.40 23.62 -2.71
CA ASN A 241 -0.54 22.23 -2.24
C ASN A 241 -1.32 22.19 -0.92
N TRP A 242 -2.35 21.37 -0.85
CA TRP A 242 -3.13 21.14 0.36
C TRP A 242 -3.16 19.66 0.70
N LEU A 243 -2.64 19.29 1.87
CA LEU A 243 -2.65 17.94 2.37
C LEU A 243 -3.70 17.77 3.47
N PHE A 244 -4.55 16.77 3.31
CA PHE A 244 -5.42 16.21 4.36
C PHE A 244 -4.80 14.88 4.81
N PHE A 245 -4.21 14.89 5.99
CA PHE A 245 -3.62 13.71 6.62
C PHE A 245 -4.36 13.39 7.92
N GLY A 246 -4.41 12.13 8.29
CA GLY A 246 -4.99 11.71 9.57
C GLY A 246 -4.66 10.29 9.92
N ASP A 247 -4.71 9.98 11.21
CA ASP A 247 -4.57 8.64 11.76
C ASP A 247 -5.25 8.54 13.15
N GLN A 248 -4.79 7.63 14.02
CA GLN A 248 -5.37 7.43 15.34
C GLN A 248 -4.97 8.53 16.33
N HIS A 249 -3.67 8.72 16.56
CA HIS A 249 -3.12 9.63 17.54
C HIS A 249 -2.02 10.53 16.93
N GLU A 250 -2.10 11.83 17.19
CA GLU A 250 -1.07 12.77 16.72
C GLU A 250 0.31 12.41 17.23
N ALA A 251 0.42 12.14 18.54
CA ALA A 251 1.70 11.87 19.17
C ALA A 251 2.37 10.57 18.69
N LEU A 252 1.58 9.59 18.21
CA LEU A 252 2.04 8.24 17.90
C LEU A 252 2.07 7.91 16.41
N ASP A 253 1.18 8.51 15.63
CA ASP A 253 0.86 8.07 14.27
C ASP A 253 1.04 9.17 13.22
N TYR A 254 1.63 10.31 13.57
CA TYR A 254 1.92 11.39 12.60
C TYR A 254 3.13 11.00 11.76
N LEU A 255 2.89 10.24 10.70
CA LEU A 255 3.93 9.76 9.79
C LEU A 255 4.62 10.95 9.09
N TYR A 256 5.94 10.92 8.98
CA TYR A 256 6.76 11.96 8.36
C TYR A 256 6.57 13.38 8.96
N ARG A 257 6.24 13.48 10.24
CA ARG A 257 5.95 14.75 10.93
C ARG A 257 6.95 15.85 10.58
N ASP A 258 8.23 15.62 10.82
CA ASP A 258 9.27 16.64 10.64
C ASP A 258 9.37 17.12 9.19
N GLN A 259 9.20 16.21 8.22
CA GLN A 259 9.22 16.53 6.80
C GLN A 259 7.99 17.35 6.39
N ILE A 260 6.79 16.93 6.83
CA ILE A 260 5.53 17.64 6.53
C ILE A 260 5.52 19.03 7.17
N ASP A 261 5.94 19.13 8.42
CA ASP A 261 6.01 20.40 9.15
C ASP A 261 7.02 21.37 8.50
N THR A 262 8.17 20.85 8.03
CA THR A 262 9.15 21.64 7.25
C THR A 262 8.54 22.13 5.93
N TRP A 263 7.92 21.27 5.15
CA TRP A 263 7.26 21.66 3.90
C TRP A 263 6.16 22.71 4.11
N HIS A 264 5.46 22.63 5.23
CA HIS A 264 4.45 23.63 5.59
C HIS A 264 5.08 24.96 6.00
N ALA A 265 6.14 24.92 6.78
CA ALA A 265 6.87 26.12 7.22
C ALA A 265 7.55 26.85 6.03
N ASP A 266 8.10 26.11 5.08
CA ASP A 266 8.80 26.64 3.91
C ASP A 266 7.83 27.06 2.77
N GLY A 267 6.53 26.76 2.91
CA GLY A 267 5.49 27.18 1.98
C GLY A 267 5.25 26.25 0.78
N LEU A 268 6.02 25.16 0.63
CA LEU A 268 5.72 24.11 -0.36
C LEU A 268 4.33 23.53 -0.12
N LEU A 269 4.02 23.21 1.13
CA LEU A 269 2.69 22.80 1.55
C LEU A 269 1.90 24.03 2.01
N THR A 270 1.09 24.57 1.10
CA THR A 270 0.32 25.81 1.34
C THR A 270 -0.66 25.65 2.51
N LYS A 271 -1.31 24.49 2.61
CA LYS A 271 -2.26 24.14 3.68
C LYS A 271 -2.08 22.72 4.14
N LEU A 272 -2.28 22.54 5.45
CA LEU A 272 -2.25 21.25 6.13
C LEU A 272 -3.49 21.10 7.00
N SER A 273 -4.24 20.01 6.81
CA SER A 273 -5.42 19.67 7.61
C SER A 273 -5.21 18.31 8.26
N LEU A 274 -5.11 18.27 9.58
CA LEU A 274 -4.80 17.07 10.36
C LEU A 274 -6.08 16.54 11.03
N ALA A 275 -6.26 15.23 11.02
CA ALA A 275 -7.42 14.54 11.60
C ALA A 275 -6.97 13.38 12.49
N TRP A 276 -7.28 13.47 13.78
CA TRP A 276 -6.91 12.46 14.78
C TRP A 276 -8.16 11.80 15.34
N SER A 277 -8.31 10.49 15.07
CA SER A 277 -9.55 9.79 15.36
C SER A 277 -9.69 9.32 16.81
N ARG A 278 -8.62 9.43 17.62
CA ARG A 278 -8.59 8.94 19.01
C ARG A 278 -8.01 9.93 20.03
N ASP A 279 -7.73 11.19 19.65
CA ASP A 279 -7.18 12.19 20.56
C ASP A 279 -8.26 12.99 21.30
N GLY A 280 -9.48 13.03 20.79
CA GLY A 280 -10.59 13.75 21.39
C GLY A 280 -11.72 12.84 21.85
N SER A 281 -12.77 13.44 22.43
CA SER A 281 -14.03 12.75 22.76
C SER A 281 -14.81 12.35 21.51
N GLU A 282 -14.61 13.06 20.42
CA GLU A 282 -15.22 12.79 19.12
C GLU A 282 -14.15 12.29 18.13
N LYS A 283 -14.52 11.36 17.26
CA LYS A 283 -13.64 10.86 16.21
C LYS A 283 -13.59 11.87 15.08
N VAL A 284 -12.41 12.40 14.82
CA VAL A 284 -12.16 13.30 13.70
C VAL A 284 -11.43 12.54 12.59
N TYR A 285 -12.08 12.40 11.44
CA TYR A 285 -11.50 11.80 10.24
C TYR A 285 -11.22 12.85 9.16
N VAL A 286 -10.54 12.47 8.09
CA VAL A 286 -10.22 13.41 6.99
C VAL A 286 -11.48 14.00 6.35
N GLN A 287 -12.56 13.22 6.19
CA GLN A 287 -13.83 13.73 5.67
C GLN A 287 -14.45 14.81 6.56
N THR A 288 -14.27 14.74 7.89
CA THR A 288 -14.69 15.81 8.81
C THR A 288 -13.91 17.10 8.52
N ARG A 289 -12.60 16.99 8.25
CA ARG A 289 -11.78 18.18 7.89
C ARG A 289 -12.14 18.71 6.52
N LEU A 290 -12.51 17.87 5.56
CA LEU A 290 -13.04 18.31 4.26
C LEU A 290 -14.29 19.16 4.45
N GLU A 291 -15.28 18.69 5.21
CA GLU A 291 -16.52 19.42 5.46
C GLU A 291 -16.30 20.75 6.19
N GLN A 292 -15.38 20.79 7.14
CA GLN A 292 -14.99 22.02 7.85
C GLN A 292 -14.36 23.08 6.96
N ASN A 293 -13.80 22.67 5.81
CA ASN A 293 -13.14 23.55 4.84
C ASN A 293 -13.90 23.62 3.51
N ALA A 294 -15.20 23.32 3.51
CA ALA A 294 -16.02 23.12 2.31
C ALA A 294 -15.94 24.29 1.32
N GLU A 295 -16.13 25.54 1.79
CA GLU A 295 -16.11 26.73 0.94
C GLU A 295 -14.76 26.92 0.25
N GLU A 296 -13.67 26.71 0.98
CA GLU A 296 -12.33 26.89 0.44
C GLU A 296 -11.94 25.77 -0.53
N ILE A 297 -12.33 24.51 -0.25
CA ILE A 297 -12.13 23.39 -1.18
C ILE A 297 -12.86 23.70 -2.49
N PHE A 298 -14.12 24.14 -2.43
CA PHE A 298 -14.88 24.48 -3.63
C PHE A 298 -14.23 25.64 -4.40
N HIS A 299 -13.74 26.66 -3.70
CA HIS A 299 -12.99 27.76 -4.32
C HIS A 299 -11.73 27.25 -5.05
N TRP A 300 -10.96 26.34 -4.44
CA TRP A 300 -9.79 25.77 -5.11
C TRP A 300 -10.17 24.93 -6.34
N LEU A 301 -11.32 24.25 -6.31
CA LEU A 301 -11.83 23.53 -7.49
C LEU A 301 -12.16 24.47 -8.65
N GLU A 302 -12.76 25.63 -8.34
CA GLU A 302 -13.02 26.68 -9.33
C GLU A 302 -11.73 27.32 -9.87
N GLU A 303 -10.66 27.38 -9.06
CA GLU A 303 -9.32 27.79 -9.50
C GLU A 303 -8.61 26.71 -10.36
N GLY A 304 -9.23 25.54 -10.59
CA GLY A 304 -8.69 24.47 -11.41
C GLY A 304 -7.91 23.42 -10.63
N ALA A 305 -8.03 23.33 -9.31
CA ALA A 305 -7.35 22.33 -8.51
C ALA A 305 -7.68 20.91 -8.95
N ALA A 306 -6.71 20.01 -8.82
CA ALA A 306 -6.90 18.57 -8.92
C ALA A 306 -6.95 17.93 -7.53
N ILE A 307 -7.83 16.94 -7.36
CA ILE A 307 -8.01 16.16 -6.13
C ILE A 307 -7.43 14.76 -6.33
N TYR A 308 -6.67 14.33 -5.35
CA TYR A 308 -6.11 12.98 -5.28
C TYR A 308 -6.50 12.33 -3.95
N VAL A 309 -6.97 11.08 -4.02
CA VAL A 309 -7.36 10.29 -2.83
C VAL A 309 -6.57 8.99 -2.82
N CYS A 310 -5.89 8.71 -1.71
CA CYS A 310 -5.17 7.44 -1.53
C CYS A 310 -5.44 6.85 -0.14
N GLY A 311 -5.59 5.52 -0.07
CA GLY A 311 -5.74 4.76 1.16
C GLY A 311 -6.84 3.70 1.10
N ASP A 312 -7.50 3.45 2.24
CA ASP A 312 -8.48 2.36 2.40
C ASP A 312 -9.69 2.48 1.46
N ALA A 313 -9.84 1.49 0.59
CA ALA A 313 -10.96 1.37 -0.34
C ALA A 313 -12.29 1.04 0.36
N SER A 314 -12.25 0.35 1.52
CA SER A 314 -13.44 -0.24 2.12
C SER A 314 -14.37 0.78 2.77
N ARG A 315 -13.83 1.82 3.39
CA ARG A 315 -14.61 2.86 4.11
C ARG A 315 -14.18 4.26 3.75
N MET A 316 -12.90 4.57 3.88
CA MET A 316 -12.38 5.93 3.73
C MET A 316 -12.72 6.52 2.35
N ALA A 317 -12.55 5.77 1.27
CA ALA A 317 -12.80 6.25 -0.08
C ALA A 317 -14.27 6.65 -0.29
N ALA A 318 -15.21 5.86 0.21
CA ALA A 318 -16.64 6.16 0.11
C ALA A 318 -17.04 7.38 0.96
N ASP A 319 -16.50 7.49 2.18
CA ASP A 319 -16.77 8.62 3.07
C ASP A 319 -16.21 9.94 2.52
N VAL A 320 -15.00 9.90 1.94
CA VAL A 320 -14.37 11.05 1.26
C VAL A 320 -15.20 11.48 0.04
N GLU A 321 -15.62 10.53 -0.80
CA GLU A 321 -16.44 10.83 -1.98
C GLU A 321 -17.78 11.47 -1.57
N ALA A 322 -18.44 10.93 -0.56
CA ALA A 322 -19.68 11.49 -0.03
C ALA A 322 -19.48 12.92 0.52
N ALA A 323 -18.35 13.19 1.19
CA ALA A 323 -18.02 14.53 1.67
C ALA A 323 -17.78 15.50 0.48
N LEU A 324 -17.04 15.08 -0.55
CA LEU A 324 -16.80 15.88 -1.74
C LEU A 324 -18.11 16.22 -2.47
N LEU A 325 -19.02 15.27 -2.60
CA LEU A 325 -20.36 15.51 -3.21
C LEU A 325 -21.13 16.58 -2.43
N ARG A 326 -21.15 16.52 -1.09
CA ARG A 326 -21.79 17.56 -0.25
C ARG A 326 -21.15 18.93 -0.43
N ILE A 327 -19.82 18.99 -0.47
CA ILE A 327 -19.05 20.21 -0.70
C ILE A 327 -19.42 20.84 -2.06
N ILE A 328 -19.40 20.01 -3.12
CA ILE A 328 -19.73 20.47 -4.47
C ILE A 328 -21.19 20.91 -4.57
N ALA A 329 -22.12 20.14 -4.03
CA ALA A 329 -23.55 20.51 -4.02
C ALA A 329 -23.77 21.87 -3.32
N SER A 330 -23.16 22.06 -2.16
CA SER A 330 -23.22 23.33 -1.41
C SER A 330 -22.59 24.49 -2.21
N GLY A 331 -21.43 24.28 -2.80
CA GLY A 331 -20.73 25.30 -3.57
C GLY A 331 -21.46 25.72 -4.84
N LEU A 332 -22.10 24.77 -5.53
CA LEU A 332 -22.94 25.02 -6.70
C LEU A 332 -24.32 25.59 -6.33
N GLY A 333 -24.75 25.49 -5.06
CA GLY A 333 -26.14 25.76 -4.68
C GLY A 333 -27.13 24.82 -5.40
N ALA A 334 -26.75 23.56 -5.62
CA ALA A 334 -27.46 22.59 -6.46
C ALA A 334 -27.69 21.27 -5.71
N ASP A 335 -28.36 20.33 -6.38
CA ASP A 335 -28.65 19.01 -5.82
C ASP A 335 -27.48 18.02 -6.00
N GLU A 336 -27.62 16.82 -5.44
CA GLU A 336 -26.63 15.75 -5.49
C GLU A 336 -26.35 15.29 -6.93
N THR A 337 -27.36 15.33 -7.82
CA THR A 337 -27.20 14.95 -9.24
C THR A 337 -26.24 15.89 -9.97
N ALA A 338 -26.37 17.19 -9.70
CA ALA A 338 -25.47 18.19 -10.26
C ALA A 338 -24.05 18.06 -9.68
N ALA A 339 -23.94 17.77 -8.39
CA ALA A 339 -22.65 17.53 -7.73
C ALA A 339 -21.97 16.28 -8.29
N GLN A 340 -22.69 15.20 -8.52
CA GLN A 340 -22.16 13.99 -9.17
C GLN A 340 -21.65 14.30 -10.58
N SER A 341 -22.44 15.02 -11.38
CA SER A 341 -22.05 15.40 -12.74
C SER A 341 -20.78 16.26 -12.77
N TYR A 342 -20.63 17.14 -11.77
CA TYR A 342 -19.41 17.95 -11.62
C TYR A 342 -18.19 17.06 -11.26
N LEU A 343 -18.36 16.14 -10.30
CA LEU A 343 -17.30 15.21 -9.90
C LEU A 343 -16.88 14.28 -11.06
N ASP A 344 -17.84 13.81 -11.84
CA ASP A 344 -17.61 12.98 -13.03
C ASP A 344 -16.84 13.79 -14.11
N ALA A 345 -17.14 15.06 -14.26
CA ALA A 345 -16.39 15.96 -15.14
C ALA A 345 -14.94 16.13 -14.67
N LEU A 346 -14.73 16.33 -13.35
CA LEU A 346 -13.37 16.37 -12.78
C LEU A 346 -12.61 15.08 -13.04
N ALA A 347 -13.27 13.91 -12.89
CA ALA A 347 -12.64 12.62 -13.17
C ALA A 347 -12.28 12.48 -14.66
N SER A 348 -13.16 12.90 -15.57
CA SER A 348 -12.92 12.88 -17.02
C SER A 348 -11.77 13.79 -17.44
N ASP A 349 -11.60 14.91 -16.74
CA ASP A 349 -10.52 15.88 -16.96
C ASP A 349 -9.23 15.52 -16.19
N HIS A 350 -9.15 14.32 -15.60
CA HIS A 350 -8.04 13.88 -14.75
C HIS A 350 -7.77 14.81 -13.55
N ARG A 351 -8.80 15.50 -13.08
CA ARG A 351 -8.74 16.38 -11.89
C ARG A 351 -9.28 15.70 -10.62
N TYR A 352 -9.90 14.54 -10.72
CA TYR A 352 -10.26 13.68 -9.59
C TYR A 352 -9.71 12.29 -9.83
N GLN A 353 -8.73 11.89 -9.03
CA GLN A 353 -8.01 10.63 -9.19
C GLN A 353 -7.92 9.87 -7.86
N ARG A 354 -8.01 8.56 -7.92
CA ARG A 354 -8.00 7.70 -6.74
C ARG A 354 -7.03 6.53 -6.93
N ASP A 355 -6.23 6.28 -5.90
CA ASP A 355 -5.39 5.07 -5.74
C ASP A 355 -5.76 4.44 -4.38
N VAL A 356 -6.79 3.59 -4.39
CA VAL A 356 -7.38 3.00 -3.17
C VAL A 356 -7.28 1.48 -3.19
N TYR A 357 -6.95 0.86 -2.04
CA TYR A 357 -6.59 -0.55 -1.90
C TYR A 357 -7.21 -1.21 -0.66
#